data_73ce6ac45449fbf48042c99cc248ed77
#
_entry.id   73ce6ac45449fbf48042c99cc248ed77
#
_cell.length_a   1.000
_cell.length_b   1.000
_cell.length_c   1.000
_cell.angle_alpha   90.00
_cell.angle_beta   90.00
_cell.angle_gamma   90.00
#
_symmetry.space_group_name_H-M   'P 1'
#
loop_
_entity.id
_entity.type
_entity.pdbx_description
1 polymer ?
#
loop_
_entity_poly.entity_id
_entity_poly.type
_entity_poly.pdbx_seq_one_letter_code
_entity_poly.pdbx_strand_id
1 'polypeptide(L)'
;DSYVVYVDDVSNPSEIVGYRDNETWYNASGLQISDPNLLAEAAGGAIQPYVKDPNAALSGDVDVSSAFEDYQPETVFMPRIAFSFPISDEAQFFAHYDVLTQRPPSANRLEPVDYLFMADRVGALLNNPNLKSEKTVDYELGFAKTLSLRSALKISAFYKELRDMIQVVNVLGAYPAQYLTYGNIDFGTVKGMSANFDLRRTNNVSLTANYTLQFADGTGSSATSGQSLVNTGQPNLRTTIPLAYDQRHALSASVDYHYGSGKDYDGPVWFGKNVFADAGANMVLSAGSGTPFSKQSNITQEAASGINDRSTLEGSLNGSRLPWQFRISTKVNKEFEIKWSEKKSSNVNVYVQVQNLLNAKNIISVYRATGNPEDDGYLTSAAAQNAIDAQNNPDSFRYLYSLAVNNPSNYSLPRMFRAGISFQF
;
A
#
# COMPACT_ATOMS: atom_id res chain seq x y z
N ASP A 1 13.58 -34.06 -8.65
CA ASP A 1 13.67 -34.40 -7.23
C ASP A 1 14.09 -33.18 -6.42
N SER A 2 13.21 -32.74 -5.57
CA SER A 2 13.33 -31.51 -4.79
C SER A 2 14.18 -31.64 -3.51
N TYR A 3 14.76 -32.83 -3.27
CA TYR A 3 15.54 -33.05 -2.06
C TYR A 3 16.99 -32.58 -2.19
N VAL A 4 17.43 -31.76 -1.23
CA VAL A 4 18.83 -31.42 -1.04
C VAL A 4 19.37 -32.24 0.13
N VAL A 5 20.44 -32.97 -0.11
CA VAL A 5 21.14 -33.75 0.91
C VAL A 5 22.25 -32.91 1.51
N TYR A 6 22.37 -32.89 2.83
CA TYR A 6 23.44 -32.17 3.54
C TYR A 6 24.41 -33.15 4.18
N VAL A 7 25.65 -32.84 4.09
CA VAL A 7 26.80 -33.63 4.62
C VAL A 7 27.65 -32.76 5.52
N ASP A 8 28.50 -33.38 6.34
CA ASP A 8 29.45 -32.73 7.21
C ASP A 8 30.66 -32.10 6.43
N ASP A 9 31.11 -32.75 5.40
CA ASP A 9 32.21 -32.27 4.53
C ASP A 9 31.91 -32.66 3.07
N VAL A 10 31.75 -31.65 2.19
CA VAL A 10 31.50 -31.91 0.77
C VAL A 10 32.67 -32.54 0.03
N SER A 11 33.92 -32.31 0.47
CA SER A 11 35.10 -32.86 -0.15
C SER A 11 35.40 -34.31 0.26
N ASN A 12 34.89 -34.71 1.43
CA ASN A 12 35.05 -36.06 1.95
C ASN A 12 33.91 -36.38 2.91
N PRO A 13 32.64 -36.52 2.40
CA PRO A 13 31.50 -36.74 3.25
C PRO A 13 31.57 -38.05 4.01
N SER A 14 31.55 -37.98 5.34
CA SER A 14 31.58 -39.13 6.21
C SER A 14 30.16 -39.66 6.51
N GLU A 15 29.19 -38.72 6.58
CA GLU A 15 27.79 -39.08 6.82
C GLU A 15 26.80 -38.04 6.26
N ILE A 16 25.58 -38.51 6.02
CA ILE A 16 24.46 -37.63 5.72
C ILE A 16 23.95 -37.05 7.03
N VAL A 17 23.97 -35.72 7.16
CA VAL A 17 23.53 -35.04 8.36
C VAL A 17 22.02 -34.75 8.33
N GLY A 18 21.48 -34.47 7.15
CA GLY A 18 20.06 -34.19 7.00
C GLY A 18 19.62 -33.96 5.57
N TYR A 19 18.34 -33.64 5.42
CA TYR A 19 17.71 -33.42 4.12
C TYR A 19 16.88 -32.14 4.16
N ARG A 20 16.67 -31.52 2.99
CA ARG A 20 15.73 -30.43 2.82
C ARG A 20 14.87 -30.67 1.60
N ASP A 21 13.55 -30.49 1.75
CA ASP A 21 12.58 -30.42 0.68
C ASP A 21 11.91 -29.04 0.71
N ASN A 22 12.21 -28.22 -0.27
CA ASN A 22 11.81 -26.79 -0.29
C ASN A 22 12.22 -26.08 1.01
N GLU A 23 11.26 -25.69 1.84
CA GLU A 23 11.48 -25.03 3.13
C GLU A 23 11.39 -25.98 4.34
N THR A 24 11.14 -27.27 4.09
CA THR A 24 11.00 -28.28 5.14
C THR A 24 12.30 -29.01 5.37
N TRP A 25 12.76 -29.05 6.61
CA TRP A 25 14.01 -29.67 7.01
C TRP A 25 13.75 -30.99 7.73
N TYR A 26 14.65 -31.94 7.49
CA TYR A 26 14.60 -33.28 8.06
C TYR A 26 15.99 -33.66 8.61
N ASN A 27 16.03 -34.38 9.70
CA ASN A 27 17.28 -34.97 10.19
C ASN A 27 17.71 -36.20 9.33
N ALA A 28 18.86 -36.79 9.64
CA ALA A 28 19.40 -37.93 8.92
C ALA A 28 18.43 -39.15 8.89
N SER A 29 17.54 -39.30 9.89
CA SER A 29 16.53 -40.36 9.94
C SER A 29 15.24 -39.98 9.20
N GLY A 30 15.16 -38.85 8.56
CA GLY A 30 13.97 -38.43 7.81
C GLY A 30 12.84 -37.82 8.67
N LEU A 31 13.10 -37.54 9.94
CA LEU A 31 12.13 -36.85 10.79
C LEU A 31 12.21 -35.34 10.56
N GLN A 32 11.05 -34.70 10.40
CA GLN A 32 10.96 -33.24 10.23
C GLN A 32 11.46 -32.53 11.49
N ILE A 33 12.27 -31.47 11.26
CA ILE A 33 12.79 -30.57 12.30
C ILE A 33 12.35 -29.14 12.03
N SER A 34 12.19 -28.37 13.10
CA SER A 34 11.77 -26.97 13.02
C SER A 34 12.93 -25.98 12.96
N ASP A 35 14.12 -26.40 13.39
CA ASP A 35 15.31 -25.56 13.42
C ASP A 35 16.48 -26.25 12.70
N PRO A 36 16.92 -25.75 11.52
CA PRO A 36 18.04 -26.33 10.78
C PRO A 36 19.39 -26.19 11.51
N ASN A 37 19.53 -25.29 12.50
CA ASN A 37 20.73 -25.16 13.28
C ASN A 37 21.05 -26.43 14.10
N LEU A 38 20.04 -27.20 14.45
CA LEU A 38 20.21 -28.49 15.13
C LEU A 38 21.03 -29.50 14.30
N LEU A 39 20.99 -29.40 12.98
CA LEU A 39 21.83 -30.22 12.09
C LEU A 39 23.30 -29.81 12.16
N ALA A 40 23.56 -28.51 12.20
CA ALA A 40 24.92 -28.01 12.34
C ALA A 40 25.54 -28.36 13.69
N GLU A 41 24.78 -28.31 14.78
CA GLU A 41 25.22 -28.74 16.10
C GLU A 41 25.57 -30.24 16.11
N ALA A 42 24.71 -31.07 15.51
CA ALA A 42 24.92 -32.51 15.42
C ALA A 42 26.15 -32.89 14.57
N ALA A 43 26.49 -32.06 13.55
CA ALA A 43 27.63 -32.26 12.67
C ALA A 43 28.91 -31.62 13.18
N GLY A 44 28.92 -31.03 14.40
CA GLY A 44 30.12 -30.38 14.95
C GLY A 44 30.40 -28.99 14.40
N GLY A 45 29.42 -28.33 13.79
CA GLY A 45 29.47 -26.90 13.50
C GLY A 45 29.29 -26.45 12.04
N ALA A 46 29.45 -27.32 11.05
CA ALA A 46 29.24 -26.95 9.64
C ALA A 46 28.46 -28.06 8.90
N ILE A 47 27.52 -27.67 8.10
CA ILE A 47 26.86 -28.57 7.14
C ILE A 47 26.96 -27.97 5.74
N GLN A 48 27.10 -28.80 4.74
CA GLN A 48 27.23 -28.41 3.34
C GLN A 48 26.29 -29.24 2.46
N PRO A 49 25.69 -28.68 1.41
CA PRO A 49 24.91 -29.45 0.48
C PRO A 49 25.81 -30.43 -0.29
N TYR A 50 25.37 -31.68 -0.44
CA TYR A 50 26.10 -32.68 -1.22
C TYR A 50 26.04 -32.30 -2.71
N VAL A 51 27.20 -32.12 -3.31
CA VAL A 51 27.32 -31.75 -4.73
C VAL A 51 27.30 -33.03 -5.58
N LYS A 52 26.42 -33.06 -6.61
CA LYS A 52 26.29 -34.23 -7.50
C LYS A 52 27.59 -34.66 -8.19
N ASP A 53 28.39 -33.68 -8.59
CA ASP A 53 29.71 -33.90 -9.16
C ASP A 53 30.77 -32.97 -8.51
N PRO A 54 31.41 -33.44 -7.44
CA PRO A 54 32.48 -32.67 -6.77
C PRO A 54 33.65 -32.33 -7.68
N ASN A 55 33.98 -33.20 -8.66
CA ASN A 55 35.10 -32.97 -9.55
C ASN A 55 34.81 -31.86 -10.57
N ALA A 56 33.61 -31.81 -11.12
CA ALA A 56 33.19 -30.72 -11.99
C ALA A 56 33.17 -29.38 -11.22
N ALA A 57 32.69 -29.38 -9.97
CA ALA A 57 32.74 -28.19 -9.12
C ALA A 57 34.16 -27.70 -8.84
N LEU A 58 35.12 -28.60 -8.57
CA LEU A 58 36.52 -28.27 -8.32
C LEU A 58 37.28 -27.84 -9.59
N SER A 59 36.93 -28.38 -10.75
CA SER A 59 37.56 -28.02 -12.04
C SER A 59 36.96 -26.76 -12.67
N GLY A 60 35.84 -26.25 -12.17
CA GLY A 60 35.13 -25.14 -12.77
C GLY A 60 34.35 -25.50 -14.05
N ASP A 61 34.26 -26.78 -14.39
CA ASP A 61 33.51 -27.29 -15.57
C ASP A 61 32.08 -27.65 -15.19
N VAL A 62 31.38 -26.68 -14.64
CA VAL A 62 29.94 -26.83 -14.24
C VAL A 62 29.04 -26.43 -15.41
N ASP A 63 28.17 -27.33 -15.80
CA ASP A 63 27.09 -26.99 -16.73
C ASP A 63 26.06 -26.07 -16.06
N VAL A 64 26.22 -24.77 -16.24
CA VAL A 64 25.36 -23.74 -15.64
C VAL A 64 23.90 -23.88 -16.13
N SER A 65 23.69 -24.41 -17.35
CA SER A 65 22.34 -24.59 -17.90
C SER A 65 21.53 -25.62 -17.12
N SER A 66 22.20 -26.61 -16.52
CA SER A 66 21.58 -27.63 -15.69
C SER A 66 21.02 -27.11 -14.34
N ALA A 67 21.42 -25.92 -13.93
CA ALA A 67 20.96 -25.26 -12.70
C ALA A 67 19.65 -24.49 -12.89
N PHE A 68 19.14 -24.35 -14.10
CA PHE A 68 17.95 -23.59 -14.42
C PHE A 68 16.89 -24.46 -15.12
N GLU A 69 15.64 -24.14 -14.84
CA GLU A 69 14.50 -24.74 -15.54
C GLU A 69 13.88 -23.71 -16.48
N ASP A 70 13.26 -24.20 -17.57
CA ASP A 70 12.51 -23.32 -18.49
C ASP A 70 11.30 -22.72 -17.78
N TYR A 71 11.04 -21.44 -18.09
CA TYR A 71 9.89 -20.73 -17.57
C TYR A 71 8.58 -21.45 -17.93
N GLN A 72 7.77 -21.74 -16.90
CA GLN A 72 6.44 -22.29 -17.07
C GLN A 72 5.37 -21.19 -17.03
N PRO A 73 4.61 -20.97 -18.11
CA PRO A 73 3.57 -19.95 -18.13
C PRO A 73 2.48 -20.23 -17.11
N GLU A 74 2.18 -19.23 -16.27
CA GLU A 74 1.06 -19.30 -15.34
C GLU A 74 -0.26 -19.15 -16.11
N THR A 75 -1.17 -20.10 -15.97
CA THR A 75 -2.54 -20.00 -16.49
C THR A 75 -3.50 -19.72 -15.35
N VAL A 76 -4.20 -18.59 -15.41
CA VAL A 76 -5.10 -18.16 -14.34
C VAL A 76 -6.54 -18.05 -14.84
N PHE A 77 -7.45 -18.69 -14.11
CA PHE A 77 -8.89 -18.58 -14.36
C PHE A 77 -9.49 -17.52 -13.44
N MET A 78 -10.10 -16.47 -14.04
CA MET A 78 -10.67 -15.30 -13.34
C MET A 78 -12.18 -15.21 -13.64
N PRO A 79 -13.03 -16.03 -12.99
CA PRO A 79 -14.47 -15.95 -13.16
C PRO A 79 -15.01 -14.64 -12.59
N ARG A 80 -15.98 -14.06 -13.30
CA ARG A 80 -16.77 -12.92 -12.85
C ARG A 80 -18.24 -13.23 -13.01
N ILE A 81 -18.96 -13.29 -11.91
CA ILE A 81 -20.38 -13.64 -11.87
C ILE A 81 -21.13 -12.47 -11.25
N ALA A 82 -22.09 -11.95 -11.99
CA ALA A 82 -22.98 -10.92 -11.51
C ALA A 82 -24.43 -11.43 -11.55
N PHE A 83 -25.13 -11.23 -10.47
CA PHE A 83 -26.53 -11.55 -10.33
C PHE A 83 -27.30 -10.29 -9.96
N SER A 84 -28.46 -10.08 -10.58
CA SER A 84 -29.34 -8.96 -10.30
C SER A 84 -30.79 -9.42 -10.32
N PHE A 85 -31.52 -9.04 -9.29
CA PHE A 85 -32.93 -9.37 -9.13
C PHE A 85 -33.74 -8.12 -8.81
N PRO A 86 -34.68 -7.73 -9.69
CA PRO A 86 -35.59 -6.64 -9.41
C PRO A 86 -36.63 -7.06 -8.34
N ILE A 87 -36.69 -6.28 -7.25
CA ILE A 87 -37.66 -6.50 -6.18
C ILE A 87 -38.95 -5.72 -6.48
N SER A 88 -38.81 -4.53 -7.08
CA SER A 88 -39.88 -3.67 -7.55
C SER A 88 -39.37 -2.80 -8.70
N ASP A 89 -40.23 -1.98 -9.29
CA ASP A 89 -39.88 -1.01 -10.34
C ASP A 89 -38.80 -0.02 -9.88
N GLU A 90 -38.66 0.21 -8.57
CA GLU A 90 -37.73 1.17 -7.97
C GLU A 90 -36.57 0.52 -7.24
N ALA A 91 -36.62 -0.79 -6.99
CA ALA A 91 -35.69 -1.47 -6.10
C ALA A 91 -35.10 -2.75 -6.71
N GLN A 92 -33.80 -2.92 -6.59
CA GLN A 92 -33.04 -4.02 -7.14
C GLN A 92 -32.05 -4.55 -6.12
N PHE A 93 -32.02 -5.87 -5.94
CA PHE A 93 -30.94 -6.57 -5.28
C PHE A 93 -29.87 -6.93 -6.31
N PHE A 94 -28.60 -6.92 -5.90
CA PHE A 94 -27.49 -7.40 -6.73
C PHE A 94 -26.45 -8.13 -5.88
N ALA A 95 -25.75 -9.06 -6.51
CA ALA A 95 -24.61 -9.75 -5.94
C ALA A 95 -23.53 -9.93 -7.00
N HIS A 96 -22.28 -9.83 -6.58
CA HIS A 96 -21.10 -10.05 -7.41
C HIS A 96 -20.16 -11.05 -6.75
N TYR A 97 -19.58 -11.89 -7.57
CA TYR A 97 -18.46 -12.75 -7.21
C TYR A 97 -17.38 -12.58 -8.28
N ASP A 98 -16.23 -12.07 -7.89
CA ASP A 98 -15.13 -11.81 -8.79
C ASP A 98 -13.84 -12.45 -8.28
N VAL A 99 -13.11 -13.10 -9.17
CA VAL A 99 -11.74 -13.51 -8.93
C VAL A 99 -10.81 -12.67 -9.79
N LEU A 100 -9.93 -11.95 -9.11
CA LEU A 100 -8.96 -11.05 -9.73
C LEU A 100 -7.56 -11.54 -9.41
N THR A 101 -6.65 -11.42 -10.35
CA THR A 101 -5.22 -11.71 -10.13
C THR A 101 -4.36 -10.55 -10.60
N GLN A 102 -3.27 -10.34 -9.89
CA GLN A 102 -2.29 -9.33 -10.22
C GLN A 102 -0.91 -9.98 -10.34
N ARG A 103 -0.29 -9.84 -11.50
CA ARG A 103 1.08 -10.32 -11.71
C ARG A 103 2.07 -9.55 -10.84
N PRO A 104 3.15 -10.19 -10.39
CA PRO A 104 4.26 -9.50 -9.75
C PRO A 104 4.79 -8.36 -10.63
N PRO A 105 5.24 -7.24 -10.05
CA PRO A 105 5.81 -6.13 -10.81
C PRO A 105 6.99 -6.58 -11.67
N SER A 106 7.07 -6.11 -12.92
CA SER A 106 8.13 -6.47 -13.87
C SER A 106 9.52 -5.95 -13.50
N ALA A 107 9.61 -5.02 -12.54
CA ALA A 107 10.88 -4.50 -12.02
C ALA A 107 11.68 -5.57 -11.23
N ASN A 108 11.05 -6.66 -10.89
CA ASN A 108 11.65 -7.78 -10.15
C ASN A 108 12.22 -8.84 -11.10
N ARG A 109 12.76 -8.44 -12.25
CA ARG A 109 13.50 -9.36 -13.10
C ARG A 109 14.77 -9.81 -12.38
N LEU A 110 14.95 -11.12 -12.35
CA LEU A 110 16.20 -11.72 -11.95
C LEU A 110 17.03 -11.99 -13.20
N GLU A 111 18.28 -11.56 -13.18
CA GLU A 111 19.25 -11.97 -14.17
C GLU A 111 19.97 -13.23 -13.66
N PRO A 112 20.27 -14.21 -14.51
CA PRO A 112 20.97 -15.43 -14.10
C PRO A 112 22.29 -15.15 -13.35
N VAL A 113 22.96 -14.06 -13.70
CA VAL A 113 24.19 -13.61 -13.03
C VAL A 113 23.99 -13.30 -11.54
N ASP A 114 22.78 -12.90 -11.14
CA ASP A 114 22.47 -12.61 -9.73
C ASP A 114 22.57 -13.87 -8.85
N TYR A 115 22.24 -15.04 -9.41
CA TYR A 115 22.42 -16.32 -8.71
C TYR A 115 23.87 -16.78 -8.69
N LEU A 116 24.62 -16.58 -9.78
CA LEU A 116 26.01 -16.98 -9.84
C LEU A 116 26.90 -16.19 -8.85
N PHE A 117 26.55 -14.93 -8.58
CA PHE A 117 27.27 -14.07 -7.64
C PHE A 117 26.52 -13.83 -6.33
N MET A 118 25.70 -14.79 -5.92
CA MET A 118 24.88 -14.68 -4.70
C MET A 118 25.74 -14.46 -3.44
N ALA A 119 26.93 -15.09 -3.37
CA ALA A 119 27.86 -14.94 -2.25
C ALA A 119 28.36 -13.48 -2.09
N ASP A 120 28.51 -12.76 -3.19
CA ASP A 120 28.96 -11.36 -3.18
C ASP A 120 27.83 -10.38 -2.82
N ARG A 121 26.58 -10.87 -2.79
CA ARG A 121 25.38 -10.08 -2.50
C ARG A 121 24.73 -10.46 -1.17
N VAL A 122 25.51 -10.85 -0.20
CA VAL A 122 25.01 -11.19 1.16
C VAL A 122 24.18 -10.02 1.72
N GLY A 123 22.93 -10.30 2.09
CA GLY A 123 21.99 -9.29 2.60
C GLY A 123 21.27 -8.48 1.53
N ALA A 124 21.56 -8.67 0.24
CA ALA A 124 20.77 -8.09 -0.84
C ALA A 124 19.45 -8.84 -1.02
N LEU A 125 18.40 -8.10 -1.38
CA LEU A 125 17.12 -8.69 -1.72
C LEU A 125 17.13 -9.10 -3.19
N LEU A 126 17.09 -10.39 -3.46
CA LEU A 126 17.06 -10.95 -4.80
C LEU A 126 15.60 -11.12 -5.27
N ASN A 127 15.40 -10.97 -6.57
CA ASN A 127 14.10 -11.19 -7.17
C ASN A 127 13.82 -12.69 -7.33
N ASN A 128 12.53 -13.07 -7.29
CA ASN A 128 12.11 -14.44 -7.50
C ASN A 128 11.28 -14.55 -8.81
N PRO A 129 11.80 -15.24 -9.84
CA PRO A 129 11.07 -15.41 -11.11
C PRO A 129 9.86 -16.35 -10.98
N ASN A 130 9.81 -17.18 -9.92
CA ASN A 130 8.77 -18.18 -9.68
C ASN A 130 7.60 -17.65 -8.83
N LEU A 131 7.53 -16.32 -8.63
CA LEU A 131 6.39 -15.72 -7.93
C LEU A 131 5.08 -15.97 -8.68
N LYS A 132 4.08 -16.45 -7.95
CA LYS A 132 2.71 -16.56 -8.42
C LYS A 132 2.04 -15.19 -8.43
N SER A 133 1.00 -15.07 -9.25
CA SER A 133 0.14 -13.88 -9.21
C SER A 133 -0.61 -13.78 -7.88
N GLU A 134 -0.63 -12.59 -7.28
CA GLU A 134 -1.48 -12.31 -6.13
C GLU A 134 -2.95 -12.44 -6.52
N LYS A 135 -3.77 -13.00 -5.65
CA LYS A 135 -5.17 -13.30 -5.92
C LYS A 135 -6.09 -12.59 -4.96
N THR A 136 -7.11 -11.92 -5.51
CA THR A 136 -8.22 -11.35 -4.73
C THR A 136 -9.53 -12.04 -5.11
N VAL A 137 -10.24 -12.57 -4.13
CA VAL A 137 -11.61 -13.06 -4.30
C VAL A 137 -12.55 -12.04 -3.66
N ASP A 138 -13.43 -11.46 -4.45
CA ASP A 138 -14.34 -10.38 -4.04
C ASP A 138 -15.79 -10.89 -4.03
N TYR A 139 -16.44 -10.73 -2.90
CA TYR A 139 -17.85 -11.01 -2.69
C TYR A 139 -18.55 -9.69 -2.35
N GLU A 140 -19.48 -9.26 -3.17
CA GLU A 140 -20.31 -8.09 -2.90
C GLU A 140 -21.78 -8.46 -3.04
N LEU A 141 -22.58 -8.00 -2.10
CA LEU A 141 -24.03 -8.04 -2.18
C LEU A 141 -24.59 -6.68 -1.80
N GLY A 142 -25.66 -6.28 -2.44
CA GLY A 142 -26.17 -4.96 -2.21
C GLY A 142 -27.58 -4.75 -2.72
N PHE A 143 -28.03 -3.56 -2.46
CA PHE A 143 -29.36 -3.10 -2.75
C PHE A 143 -29.29 -1.71 -3.37
N ALA A 144 -29.92 -1.52 -4.50
CA ALA A 144 -30.07 -0.24 -5.17
C ALA A 144 -31.52 0.15 -5.19
N LYS A 145 -31.83 1.39 -4.82
CA LYS A 145 -33.18 1.95 -4.82
C LYS A 145 -33.21 3.31 -5.48
N THR A 146 -34.13 3.47 -6.41
CA THR A 146 -34.53 4.76 -6.94
C THR A 146 -35.46 5.44 -5.92
N LEU A 147 -35.00 6.54 -5.33
CA LEU A 147 -35.79 7.30 -4.33
C LEU A 147 -36.75 8.28 -4.99
N SER A 148 -36.39 8.77 -6.18
CA SER A 148 -37.20 9.63 -7.03
C SER A 148 -36.73 9.50 -8.48
N LEU A 149 -37.42 10.12 -9.43
CA LEU A 149 -37.00 10.15 -10.85
C LEU A 149 -35.57 10.70 -11.07
N ARG A 150 -35.01 11.37 -10.07
CA ARG A 150 -33.70 12.03 -10.16
C ARG A 150 -32.71 11.63 -9.07
N SER A 151 -33.07 10.75 -8.15
CA SER A 151 -32.18 10.33 -7.07
C SER A 151 -32.21 8.82 -6.87
N ALA A 152 -31.04 8.27 -6.59
CA ALA A 152 -30.80 6.85 -6.32
C ALA A 152 -29.88 6.67 -5.12
N LEU A 153 -30.10 5.59 -4.39
CA LEU A 153 -29.27 5.14 -3.27
C LEU A 153 -28.86 3.69 -3.53
N LYS A 154 -27.56 3.42 -3.47
CA LYS A 154 -27.00 2.07 -3.49
C LYS A 154 -26.31 1.80 -2.17
N ILE A 155 -26.64 0.70 -1.51
CA ILE A 155 -25.95 0.22 -0.31
C ILE A 155 -25.44 -1.19 -0.61
N SER A 156 -24.18 -1.46 -0.30
CA SER A 156 -23.60 -2.79 -0.46
C SER A 156 -22.74 -3.17 0.73
N ALA A 157 -22.63 -4.46 0.98
CA ALA A 157 -21.66 -5.08 1.85
C ALA A 157 -20.70 -5.89 1.00
N PHE A 158 -19.41 -5.85 1.33
CA PHE A 158 -18.36 -6.56 0.61
C PHE A 158 -17.44 -7.31 1.55
N TYR A 159 -16.89 -8.40 1.04
CA TYR A 159 -15.86 -9.20 1.68
C TYR A 159 -14.85 -9.61 0.63
N LYS A 160 -13.57 -9.29 0.86
CA LYS A 160 -12.47 -9.61 -0.05
C LYS A 160 -11.45 -10.49 0.66
N GLU A 161 -11.05 -11.55 0.02
CA GLU A 161 -9.92 -12.38 0.44
C GLU A 161 -8.71 -12.05 -0.42
N LEU A 162 -7.63 -11.66 0.23
CA LEU A 162 -6.33 -11.43 -0.40
C LEU A 162 -5.48 -12.66 -0.15
N ARG A 163 -5.02 -13.31 -1.20
CA ARG A 163 -4.24 -14.55 -1.14
C ARG A 163 -2.98 -14.44 -1.96
N ASP A 164 -1.99 -15.25 -1.61
CA ASP A 164 -0.71 -15.30 -2.30
C ASP A 164 -0.02 -13.94 -2.39
N MET A 165 -0.23 -13.08 -1.38
CA MET A 165 0.41 -11.77 -1.32
C MET A 165 1.92 -11.93 -1.16
N ILE A 166 2.67 -11.09 -1.87
CA ILE A 166 4.12 -11.15 -1.92
C ILE A 166 4.73 -10.54 -0.66
N GLN A 167 5.73 -11.21 -0.09
CA GLN A 167 6.51 -10.75 1.06
C GLN A 167 7.97 -11.17 0.94
N VAL A 168 8.86 -10.37 1.52
CA VAL A 168 10.27 -10.75 1.69
C VAL A 168 10.39 -11.96 2.59
N VAL A 169 11.16 -12.94 2.15
CA VAL A 169 11.48 -14.17 2.88
C VAL A 169 12.99 -14.39 2.92
N ASN A 170 13.47 -15.06 3.97
CA ASN A 170 14.86 -15.51 4.05
C ASN A 170 14.90 -17.00 3.65
N VAL A 171 15.70 -17.32 2.65
CA VAL A 171 15.98 -18.69 2.26
C VAL A 171 17.15 -19.20 3.13
N LEU A 172 16.76 -19.81 4.26
CA LEU A 172 17.71 -20.40 5.20
C LEU A 172 18.31 -21.66 4.58
N GLY A 173 19.58 -21.90 4.84
CA GLY A 173 20.29 -23.08 4.37
C GLY A 173 20.56 -23.13 2.86
N ALA A 174 20.46 -22.01 2.17
CA ALA A 174 21.01 -21.90 0.82
C ALA A 174 22.54 -21.90 0.88
N TYR A 175 23.15 -22.56 -0.11
CA TYR A 175 24.61 -22.59 -0.27
C TYR A 175 25.01 -21.71 -1.46
N PRO A 176 26.11 -20.94 -1.39
CA PRO A 176 27.10 -20.81 -0.31
C PRO A 176 26.67 -19.90 0.84
N ALA A 177 25.58 -19.15 0.70
CA ALA A 177 25.08 -18.24 1.72
C ALA A 177 23.55 -18.17 1.68
N GLN A 178 22.94 -17.96 2.85
CA GLN A 178 21.52 -17.60 2.93
C GLN A 178 21.28 -16.27 2.21
N TYR A 179 20.12 -16.12 1.61
CA TYR A 179 19.75 -14.91 0.88
C TYR A 179 18.30 -14.52 1.11
N LEU A 180 18.02 -13.24 0.84
CA LEU A 180 16.67 -12.68 0.91
C LEU A 180 16.05 -12.69 -0.49
N THR A 181 14.79 -13.09 -0.56
CA THR A 181 14.01 -13.05 -1.80
C THR A 181 12.54 -12.75 -1.50
N TYR A 182 11.70 -12.80 -2.50
CA TYR A 182 10.26 -12.67 -2.38
C TYR A 182 9.58 -14.04 -2.42
N GLY A 183 8.51 -14.21 -1.64
CA GLY A 183 7.65 -15.39 -1.64
C GLY A 183 6.17 -15.00 -1.54
N ASN A 184 5.28 -15.86 -2.03
CA ASN A 184 3.83 -15.68 -1.91
C ASN A 184 3.33 -16.27 -0.59
N ILE A 185 3.58 -15.58 0.51
CA ILE A 185 3.31 -16.12 1.85
C ILE A 185 2.25 -15.35 2.63
N ASP A 186 1.96 -14.11 2.26
CA ASP A 186 1.03 -13.27 2.98
C ASP A 186 -0.42 -13.45 2.50
N PHE A 187 -1.34 -13.12 3.40
CA PHE A 187 -2.76 -13.12 3.13
C PHE A 187 -3.45 -11.99 3.91
N GLY A 188 -4.66 -11.65 3.50
CA GLY A 188 -5.46 -10.65 4.17
C GLY A 188 -6.93 -10.77 3.88
N THR A 189 -7.72 -9.98 4.60
CA THR A 189 -9.15 -9.83 4.38
C THR A 189 -9.54 -8.36 4.43
N VAL A 190 -10.46 -7.96 3.55
CA VAL A 190 -11.05 -6.64 3.60
C VAL A 190 -12.57 -6.81 3.63
N LYS A 191 -13.21 -6.30 4.65
CA LYS A 191 -14.67 -6.40 4.81
C LYS A 191 -15.26 -5.03 5.12
N GLY A 192 -16.47 -4.79 4.65
CA GLY A 192 -17.08 -3.49 4.87
C GLY A 192 -18.43 -3.30 4.25
N MET A 193 -18.86 -2.05 4.28
CA MET A 193 -20.11 -1.58 3.68
C MET A 193 -19.83 -0.30 2.91
N SER A 194 -20.54 -0.11 1.79
CA SER A 194 -20.53 1.15 1.06
C SER A 194 -21.96 1.67 0.87
N ALA A 195 -22.09 3.00 0.87
CA ALA A 195 -23.34 3.68 0.54
C ALA A 195 -23.02 4.76 -0.51
N ASN A 196 -23.73 4.72 -1.64
CA ASN A 196 -23.58 5.67 -2.73
C ASN A 196 -24.93 6.34 -2.97
N PHE A 197 -24.93 7.66 -2.95
CA PHE A 197 -26.11 8.48 -3.23
C PHE A 197 -25.84 9.37 -4.43
N ASP A 198 -26.74 9.32 -5.41
CA ASP A 198 -26.68 10.13 -6.61
C ASP A 198 -27.97 10.96 -6.75
N LEU A 199 -27.80 12.26 -6.95
CA LEU A 199 -28.85 13.19 -7.32
C LEU A 199 -28.50 13.81 -8.67
N ARG A 200 -29.28 13.47 -9.69
CA ARG A 200 -29.21 14.12 -11.00
C ARG A 200 -29.63 15.58 -10.86
N ARG A 201 -29.12 16.42 -11.76
CA ARG A 201 -29.39 17.86 -11.72
C ARG A 201 -30.88 18.19 -11.53
N THR A 202 -31.15 18.87 -10.43
CA THR A 202 -32.50 19.30 -9.99
C THR A 202 -32.34 20.71 -9.46
N ASN A 203 -33.08 21.69 -10.04
CA ASN A 203 -32.94 23.10 -9.67
C ASN A 203 -31.48 23.54 -9.59
N ASN A 204 -30.71 23.28 -10.67
CA ASN A 204 -29.29 23.62 -10.83
C ASN A 204 -28.30 22.82 -9.97
N VAL A 205 -28.74 21.99 -9.03
CA VAL A 205 -27.89 21.21 -8.13
C VAL A 205 -27.81 19.76 -8.60
N SER A 206 -26.62 19.20 -8.66
CA SER A 206 -26.36 17.76 -8.68
C SER A 206 -25.44 17.38 -7.51
N LEU A 207 -25.61 16.17 -6.97
CA LEU A 207 -24.85 15.66 -5.83
C LEU A 207 -24.51 14.19 -6.06
N THR A 208 -23.27 13.85 -5.85
CA THR A 208 -22.82 12.47 -5.69
C THR A 208 -22.13 12.37 -4.34
N ALA A 209 -22.55 11.43 -3.50
CA ALA A 209 -21.94 11.17 -2.20
C ALA A 209 -21.65 9.69 -2.03
N ASN A 210 -20.44 9.37 -1.59
CA ASN A 210 -19.98 8.01 -1.36
C ASN A 210 -19.45 7.90 0.06
N TYR A 211 -19.89 6.91 0.78
CA TYR A 211 -19.38 6.56 2.10
C TYR A 211 -18.96 5.10 2.11
N THR A 212 -17.79 4.81 2.68
CA THR A 212 -17.30 3.45 2.88
C THR A 212 -16.86 3.28 4.32
N LEU A 213 -17.34 2.23 4.95
CA LEU A 213 -16.82 1.66 6.18
C LEU A 213 -16.09 0.37 5.83
N GLN A 214 -14.80 0.27 6.15
CA GLN A 214 -14.03 -0.95 5.88
C GLN A 214 -13.10 -1.32 7.02
N PHE A 215 -12.76 -2.61 7.09
CA PHE A 215 -11.76 -3.18 7.98
C PHE A 215 -10.85 -4.05 7.11
N ALA A 216 -9.58 -3.70 7.05
CA ALA A 216 -8.57 -4.41 6.27
C ALA A 216 -7.50 -4.96 7.21
N ASP A 217 -7.46 -6.27 7.33
CA ASP A 217 -6.53 -6.99 8.21
C ASP A 217 -5.74 -8.02 7.39
N GLY A 218 -4.47 -8.23 7.71
CA GLY A 218 -3.62 -9.19 7.02
C GLY A 218 -2.29 -9.40 7.72
N THR A 219 -1.44 -10.27 7.15
CA THR A 219 -0.11 -10.58 7.70
C THR A 219 0.97 -9.62 7.24
N GLY A 220 0.75 -8.90 6.13
CA GLY A 220 1.65 -7.88 5.61
C GLY A 220 0.92 -6.85 4.76
N SER A 221 1.40 -5.60 4.77
CA SER A 221 0.78 -4.47 4.06
C SER A 221 1.42 -4.20 2.69
N SER A 222 2.63 -4.70 2.46
CA SER A 222 3.38 -4.58 1.20
C SER A 222 4.42 -5.69 1.14
N ALA A 223 4.98 -5.92 -0.03
CA ALA A 223 6.00 -6.95 -0.26
C ALA A 223 7.26 -6.82 0.63
N THR A 224 7.49 -5.67 1.24
CA THR A 224 8.66 -5.39 2.10
C THR A 224 8.29 -5.09 3.56
N SER A 225 7.01 -5.20 3.93
CA SER A 225 6.57 -4.84 5.29
C SER A 225 7.21 -5.71 6.39
N GLY A 226 7.59 -6.95 6.08
CA GLY A 226 8.29 -7.87 6.98
C GLY A 226 9.82 -7.83 6.89
N GLN A 227 10.38 -7.04 5.98
CA GLN A 227 11.83 -7.06 5.68
C GLN A 227 12.72 -6.82 6.90
N SER A 228 12.33 -5.91 7.79
CA SER A 228 13.11 -5.63 9.01
C SER A 228 13.22 -6.83 9.95
N LEU A 229 12.18 -7.65 10.07
CA LEU A 229 12.19 -8.87 10.86
C LEU A 229 13.10 -9.91 10.21
N VAL A 230 12.95 -10.11 8.91
CA VAL A 230 13.71 -11.10 8.14
C VAL A 230 15.20 -10.76 8.11
N ASN A 231 15.55 -9.47 7.98
CA ASN A 231 16.94 -9.00 8.05
C ASN A 231 17.62 -9.29 9.41
N THR A 232 16.84 -9.39 10.47
CA THR A 232 17.35 -9.76 11.81
C THR A 232 17.29 -11.26 12.11
N GLY A 233 17.00 -12.08 11.09
CA GLY A 233 16.90 -13.54 11.22
C GLY A 233 15.61 -14.00 11.90
N GLN A 234 14.62 -13.11 12.07
CA GLN A 234 13.35 -13.47 12.65
C GLN A 234 12.38 -13.99 11.57
N PRO A 235 11.49 -14.92 11.90
CA PRO A 235 10.50 -15.42 10.96
C PRO A 235 9.47 -14.35 10.61
N ASN A 236 8.86 -14.46 9.44
CA ASN A 236 7.75 -13.61 9.04
C ASN A 236 6.57 -13.73 10.00
N LEU A 237 5.90 -12.60 10.25
CA LEU A 237 4.69 -12.60 11.08
C LEU A 237 3.58 -13.40 10.42
N ARG A 238 2.90 -14.23 11.21
CA ARG A 238 1.70 -14.98 10.80
C ARG A 238 0.43 -14.50 11.52
N THR A 239 0.54 -13.44 12.30
CA THR A 239 -0.58 -12.82 13.00
C THR A 239 -1.17 -11.72 12.13
N THR A 240 -2.49 -11.70 12.00
CA THR A 240 -3.19 -10.63 11.28
C THR A 240 -3.14 -9.33 12.07
N ILE A 241 -2.77 -8.28 11.38
CA ILE A 241 -2.71 -6.90 11.89
C ILE A 241 -3.51 -5.98 10.96
N PRO A 242 -3.95 -4.81 11.42
CA PRO A 242 -4.51 -3.81 10.51
C PRO A 242 -3.52 -3.47 9.41
N LEU A 243 -3.95 -3.54 8.16
CA LEU A 243 -3.10 -3.19 7.01
C LEU A 243 -2.86 -1.68 6.99
N ALA A 244 -1.69 -1.25 6.51
CA ALA A 244 -1.29 0.16 6.54
C ALA A 244 -2.28 1.11 5.82
N TYR A 245 -3.07 0.58 4.90
CA TYR A 245 -4.13 1.30 4.18
C TYR A 245 -5.55 1.11 4.78
N ASP A 246 -5.67 0.53 5.98
CA ASP A 246 -6.95 0.35 6.69
C ASP A 246 -7.52 1.70 7.13
N GLN A 247 -8.16 2.41 6.21
CA GLN A 247 -8.94 3.62 6.52
C GLN A 247 -10.39 3.22 6.79
N ARG A 248 -10.78 3.19 8.07
CA ARG A 248 -12.09 2.65 8.48
C ARG A 248 -13.29 3.42 7.92
N HIS A 249 -13.18 4.73 7.88
CA HIS A 249 -14.25 5.59 7.36
C HIS A 249 -13.70 6.44 6.23
N ALA A 250 -14.33 6.40 5.08
CA ALA A 250 -14.03 7.26 3.94
C ALA A 250 -15.34 7.87 3.43
N LEU A 251 -15.40 9.20 3.38
CA LEU A 251 -16.51 9.96 2.83
C LEU A 251 -15.99 10.84 1.70
N SER A 252 -16.68 10.79 0.56
CA SER A 252 -16.44 11.68 -0.56
C SER A 252 -17.79 12.20 -1.05
N ALA A 253 -17.93 13.51 -1.20
CA ALA A 253 -19.13 14.12 -1.77
C ALA A 253 -18.74 15.20 -2.77
N SER A 254 -19.44 15.24 -3.91
CA SER A 254 -19.30 16.26 -4.92
C SER A 254 -20.66 16.93 -5.14
N VAL A 255 -20.71 18.22 -4.90
CA VAL A 255 -21.88 19.06 -5.16
C VAL A 255 -21.53 19.96 -6.34
N ASP A 256 -22.35 19.94 -7.36
CA ASP A 256 -22.22 20.82 -8.52
C ASP A 256 -23.46 21.69 -8.63
N TYR A 257 -23.25 22.98 -8.66
CA TYR A 257 -24.27 23.99 -8.92
C TYR A 257 -23.96 24.66 -10.26
N HIS A 258 -24.90 24.65 -11.19
CA HIS A 258 -24.67 25.20 -12.53
C HIS A 258 -25.94 25.86 -13.07
N TYR A 259 -25.82 27.12 -13.47
CA TYR A 259 -26.89 27.82 -14.18
C TYR A 259 -26.93 27.40 -15.64
N GLY A 260 -28.13 27.14 -16.16
CA GLY A 260 -28.35 26.91 -17.57
C GLY A 260 -28.17 28.17 -18.41
N SER A 261 -28.30 28.01 -19.73
CA SER A 261 -28.28 29.12 -20.69
C SER A 261 -29.62 29.32 -21.38
N GLY A 262 -29.81 30.49 -21.96
CA GLY A 262 -31.00 30.79 -22.76
C GLY A 262 -32.32 30.67 -21.97
N LYS A 263 -33.20 29.75 -22.40
CA LYS A 263 -34.50 29.53 -21.77
C LYS A 263 -34.43 28.78 -20.44
N ASP A 264 -33.34 28.04 -20.24
CA ASP A 264 -33.15 27.25 -19.03
C ASP A 264 -32.41 28.04 -17.94
N TYR A 265 -32.14 29.34 -18.17
CA TYR A 265 -31.54 30.23 -17.20
C TYR A 265 -32.59 30.73 -16.19
N ASP A 266 -32.39 30.41 -14.94
CA ASP A 266 -33.20 30.80 -13.78
C ASP A 266 -32.46 31.67 -12.76
N GLY A 267 -31.28 32.18 -13.13
CA GLY A 267 -30.44 32.99 -12.29
C GLY A 267 -30.79 34.47 -12.28
N PRO A 268 -30.06 35.29 -11.46
CA PRO A 268 -30.32 36.73 -11.37
C PRO A 268 -29.95 37.45 -12.70
N VAL A 269 -30.84 38.34 -13.10
CA VAL A 269 -30.65 39.21 -14.27
C VAL A 269 -30.12 40.56 -13.82
N TRP A 270 -28.93 40.95 -14.28
CA TRP A 270 -28.33 42.26 -13.97
C TRP A 270 -28.17 43.08 -15.24
N PHE A 271 -28.66 44.29 -15.22
CA PHE A 271 -28.68 45.22 -16.36
C PHE A 271 -29.25 44.60 -17.63
N GLY A 272 -30.30 43.78 -17.49
CA GLY A 272 -30.96 43.10 -18.60
C GLY A 272 -30.15 41.93 -19.21
N LYS A 273 -29.08 41.47 -18.55
CA LYS A 273 -28.22 40.35 -19.00
C LYS A 273 -28.22 39.21 -17.99
N ASN A 274 -28.23 38.00 -18.50
CA ASN A 274 -28.07 36.76 -17.74
C ASN A 274 -26.60 36.56 -17.33
N VAL A 275 -26.14 37.28 -16.31
CA VAL A 275 -24.70 37.38 -15.99
C VAL A 275 -24.10 36.03 -15.60
N PHE A 276 -24.88 35.14 -15.00
CA PHE A 276 -24.42 33.83 -14.57
C PHE A 276 -24.83 32.68 -15.52
N ALA A 277 -25.34 32.98 -16.72
CA ALA A 277 -25.58 31.92 -17.72
C ALA A 277 -24.30 31.13 -17.98
N ASP A 278 -24.39 29.79 -18.01
CA ASP A 278 -23.26 28.86 -18.15
C ASP A 278 -22.16 29.05 -17.09
N ALA A 279 -22.51 29.58 -15.91
CA ALA A 279 -21.62 29.65 -14.77
C ALA A 279 -21.93 28.49 -13.80
N GLY A 280 -20.87 27.90 -13.28
CA GLY A 280 -20.96 26.79 -12.34
C GLY A 280 -20.02 26.91 -11.15
N ALA A 281 -20.38 26.23 -10.08
CA ALA A 281 -19.54 26.05 -8.90
C ALA A 281 -19.61 24.58 -8.50
N ASN A 282 -18.47 23.94 -8.51
CA ASN A 282 -18.31 22.55 -8.02
C ASN A 282 -17.56 22.57 -6.68
N MET A 283 -18.06 21.82 -5.72
CA MET A 283 -17.44 21.63 -4.41
C MET A 283 -17.25 20.15 -4.14
N VAL A 284 -16.03 19.74 -3.85
CA VAL A 284 -15.68 18.37 -3.47
C VAL A 284 -15.26 18.36 -2.01
N LEU A 285 -15.98 17.59 -1.22
CA LEU A 285 -15.70 17.26 0.16
C LEU A 285 -15.02 15.89 0.21
N SER A 286 -13.94 15.75 0.93
CA SER A 286 -13.36 14.46 1.33
C SER A 286 -13.09 14.46 2.83
N ALA A 287 -13.52 13.40 3.52
CA ALA A 287 -13.26 13.17 4.92
C ALA A 287 -12.92 11.69 5.14
N GLY A 288 -11.98 11.39 6.01
CA GLY A 288 -11.61 10.02 6.30
C GLY A 288 -11.00 9.86 7.68
N SER A 289 -11.18 8.70 8.28
CA SER A 289 -10.45 8.34 9.48
C SER A 289 -8.97 8.19 9.15
N GLY A 290 -8.11 8.46 10.12
CA GLY A 290 -6.68 8.24 9.95
C GLY A 290 -6.33 6.79 9.64
N THR A 291 -5.27 6.59 8.88
CA THR A 291 -4.64 5.29 8.63
C THR A 291 -3.89 4.81 9.86
N PRO A 292 -3.65 3.50 10.01
CA PRO A 292 -2.92 2.97 11.15
C PRO A 292 -1.42 3.30 11.09
N PHE A 293 -0.81 3.36 12.28
CA PHE A 293 0.64 3.40 12.45
C PHE A 293 1.05 2.58 13.69
N SER A 294 2.33 2.18 13.73
CA SER A 294 2.90 1.45 14.85
C SER A 294 3.50 2.44 15.85
N LYS A 295 2.96 2.50 17.05
CA LYS A 295 3.50 3.32 18.13
C LYS A 295 4.74 2.65 18.73
N GLN A 296 5.70 3.43 19.22
CA GLN A 296 6.87 2.92 19.93
C GLN A 296 6.94 3.44 21.36
N SER A 297 7.46 2.59 22.26
CA SER A 297 7.54 2.89 23.70
C SER A 297 8.79 3.68 24.06
N ASN A 298 9.85 3.58 23.27
CA ASN A 298 11.09 4.30 23.51
C ASN A 298 11.20 5.52 22.59
N ILE A 299 11.85 6.55 23.11
CA ILE A 299 12.14 7.75 22.33
C ILE A 299 13.39 7.51 21.49
N THR A 300 13.28 7.76 20.18
CA THR A 300 14.39 7.67 19.23
C THR A 300 14.57 9.00 18.52
N GLN A 301 15.77 9.27 18.03
CA GLN A 301 16.10 10.49 17.31
C GLN A 301 15.59 10.43 15.87
N GLU A 302 14.28 10.54 15.67
CA GLU A 302 13.67 10.39 14.35
C GLU A 302 13.89 11.59 13.41
N ALA A 303 14.08 12.78 13.98
CA ALA A 303 14.25 14.02 13.20
C ALA A 303 15.70 14.29 12.77
N ALA A 304 16.66 13.45 13.17
CA ALA A 304 18.06 13.57 12.75
C ALA A 304 18.55 12.26 12.11
N SER A 305 19.34 12.37 11.06
CA SER A 305 19.99 11.23 10.44
C SER A 305 21.27 10.84 11.19
N GLY A 306 21.51 9.54 11.36
CA GLY A 306 22.82 9.02 11.74
C GLY A 306 22.90 8.15 12.99
N ILE A 307 21.84 8.04 13.79
CA ILE A 307 21.79 7.10 14.92
C ILE A 307 20.58 6.18 14.72
N ASN A 308 20.85 4.91 14.43
CA ASN A 308 19.83 3.87 14.35
C ASN A 308 19.55 3.33 15.76
N ASP A 309 18.84 4.08 16.57
CA ASP A 309 18.30 3.55 17.80
C ASP A 309 17.23 2.50 17.48
N ARG A 310 17.30 1.35 18.16
CA ARG A 310 16.28 0.32 17.99
C ARG A 310 14.96 0.82 18.57
N SER A 311 13.94 0.88 17.72
CA SER A 311 12.58 1.17 18.18
C SER A 311 11.97 -0.06 18.85
N THR A 312 11.34 0.14 20.01
CA THR A 312 10.58 -0.89 20.72
C THR A 312 9.10 -0.62 20.54
N LEU A 313 8.38 -1.61 20.02
CA LEU A 313 6.95 -1.48 19.74
C LEU A 313 6.14 -1.26 21.03
N GLU A 314 5.20 -0.32 21.01
CA GLU A 314 4.17 -0.14 22.03
C GLU A 314 2.83 -0.66 21.53
N GLY A 315 2.33 -1.73 22.13
CA GLY A 315 1.11 -2.39 21.70
C GLY A 315 1.32 -3.31 20.50
N SER A 316 0.46 -3.22 19.49
CA SER A 316 0.53 -4.04 18.27
C SER A 316 1.04 -3.24 17.08
N LEU A 317 1.58 -3.93 16.07
CA LEU A 317 1.87 -3.33 14.78
C LEU A 317 0.59 -2.72 14.19
N ASN A 318 0.69 -1.50 13.69
CA ASN A 318 -0.45 -0.74 13.16
C ASN A 318 -1.62 -0.58 14.17
N GLY A 319 -1.34 -0.66 15.48
CA GLY A 319 -2.35 -0.61 16.54
C GLY A 319 -2.88 0.79 16.85
N SER A 320 -2.16 1.83 16.47
CA SER A 320 -2.56 3.24 16.64
C SER A 320 -3.04 3.84 15.33
N ARG A 321 -3.78 4.97 15.39
CA ARG A 321 -4.34 5.62 14.20
C ARG A 321 -4.04 7.10 14.17
N LEU A 322 -3.77 7.61 12.98
CA LEU A 322 -3.70 9.04 12.71
C LEU A 322 -5.06 9.71 12.97
N PRO A 323 -5.08 11.02 13.21
CA PRO A 323 -6.32 11.79 13.31
C PRO A 323 -7.15 11.77 12.01
N TRP A 324 -8.42 12.12 12.14
CA TRP A 324 -9.29 12.34 10.99
C TRP A 324 -8.72 13.41 10.05
N GLN A 325 -8.89 13.17 8.76
CA GLN A 325 -8.51 14.08 7.69
C GLN A 325 -9.77 14.65 7.05
N PHE A 326 -9.74 15.93 6.74
CA PHE A 326 -10.85 16.64 6.15
C PHE A 326 -10.37 17.65 5.11
N ARG A 327 -10.97 17.66 3.92
CA ARG A 327 -10.64 18.61 2.86
C ARG A 327 -11.89 19.01 2.08
N ILE A 328 -12.01 20.32 1.83
CA ILE A 328 -12.95 20.86 0.86
C ILE A 328 -12.14 21.52 -0.25
N SER A 329 -12.48 21.21 -1.49
CA SER A 329 -11.95 21.88 -2.67
C SER A 329 -13.10 22.43 -3.51
N THR A 330 -12.93 23.59 -4.10
CA THR A 330 -13.96 24.20 -4.93
C THR A 330 -13.39 24.67 -6.26
N LYS A 331 -14.21 24.60 -7.30
CA LYS A 331 -13.94 25.17 -8.61
C LYS A 331 -15.14 25.99 -9.03
N VAL A 332 -14.93 27.26 -9.33
CA VAL A 332 -15.93 28.13 -9.94
C VAL A 332 -15.51 28.40 -11.37
N ASN A 333 -16.44 28.25 -12.29
CA ASN A 333 -16.17 28.42 -13.71
C ASN A 333 -17.30 29.17 -14.40
N LYS A 334 -16.94 29.81 -15.49
CA LYS A 334 -17.88 30.42 -16.41
C LYS A 334 -17.47 30.13 -17.84
N GLU A 335 -18.45 29.66 -18.62
CA GLU A 335 -18.29 29.40 -20.04
C GLU A 335 -18.85 30.56 -20.88
N PHE A 336 -18.11 30.90 -21.92
CA PHE A 336 -18.47 31.94 -22.89
C PHE A 336 -18.46 31.32 -24.28
N GLU A 337 -19.57 31.39 -24.96
CA GLU A 337 -19.66 31.03 -26.37
C GLU A 337 -19.18 32.22 -27.22
N ILE A 338 -18.14 32.01 -28.03
CA ILE A 338 -17.65 32.97 -29.02
C ILE A 338 -18.08 32.51 -30.39
N LYS A 339 -18.99 33.24 -31.04
CA LYS A 339 -19.47 32.96 -32.39
C LYS A 339 -18.56 33.62 -33.40
N TRP A 340 -17.85 32.81 -34.18
CA TRP A 340 -16.97 33.29 -35.28
C TRP A 340 -17.74 33.50 -36.59
N SER A 341 -18.79 32.67 -36.82
CA SER A 341 -19.71 32.77 -37.94
C SER A 341 -21.03 32.07 -37.57
N GLU A 342 -22.05 32.15 -38.44
CA GLU A 342 -23.34 31.46 -38.18
C GLU A 342 -23.22 29.93 -37.97
N LYS A 343 -22.10 29.33 -38.43
CA LYS A 343 -21.88 27.85 -38.33
C LYS A 343 -20.69 27.45 -37.47
N LYS A 344 -19.93 28.40 -36.91
CA LYS A 344 -18.74 28.10 -36.11
C LYS A 344 -18.79 28.89 -34.80
N SER A 345 -18.82 28.18 -33.71
CA SER A 345 -18.63 28.73 -32.35
C SER A 345 -17.49 28.01 -31.62
N SER A 346 -16.85 28.70 -30.72
CA SER A 346 -15.83 28.16 -29.84
C SER A 346 -16.24 28.50 -28.40
N ASN A 347 -15.98 27.57 -27.48
CA ASN A 347 -16.25 27.78 -26.07
C ASN A 347 -14.98 28.16 -25.34
N VAL A 348 -15.05 29.23 -24.55
CA VAL A 348 -14.00 29.68 -23.66
C VAL A 348 -14.47 29.49 -22.23
N ASN A 349 -13.80 28.61 -21.49
CA ASN A 349 -14.09 28.37 -20.10
C ASN A 349 -13.01 29.03 -19.21
N VAL A 350 -13.41 29.99 -18.40
CA VAL A 350 -12.57 30.66 -17.40
C VAL A 350 -12.91 30.07 -16.04
N TYR A 351 -11.89 29.64 -15.29
CA TYR A 351 -12.11 29.03 -13.99
C TYR A 351 -11.12 29.47 -12.93
N VAL A 352 -11.59 29.43 -11.69
CA VAL A 352 -10.76 29.52 -10.47
C VAL A 352 -11.01 28.27 -9.64
N GLN A 353 -9.94 27.59 -9.24
CA GLN A 353 -9.97 26.42 -8.38
C GLN A 353 -9.22 26.69 -7.08
N VAL A 354 -9.83 26.35 -5.97
CA VAL A 354 -9.20 26.41 -4.64
C VAL A 354 -9.16 25.00 -4.06
N GLN A 355 -7.98 24.47 -3.88
CA GLN A 355 -7.77 23.21 -3.18
C GLN A 355 -7.55 23.50 -1.69
N ASN A 356 -8.11 22.63 -0.82
CA ASN A 356 -8.09 22.82 0.62
C ASN A 356 -8.62 24.21 1.04
N LEU A 357 -9.86 24.50 0.68
CA LEU A 357 -10.51 25.81 0.89
C LEU A 357 -10.40 26.30 2.34
N LEU A 358 -10.54 25.41 3.30
CA LEU A 358 -10.49 25.70 4.74
C LEU A 358 -9.06 25.82 5.28
N ASN A 359 -8.04 25.56 4.45
CA ASN A 359 -6.65 25.44 4.88
C ASN A 359 -6.47 24.48 6.06
N ALA A 360 -7.19 23.35 6.04
CA ALA A 360 -7.13 22.35 7.08
C ALA A 360 -5.73 21.71 7.14
N LYS A 361 -5.13 21.68 8.31
CA LYS A 361 -3.86 21.00 8.57
C LYS A 361 -4.14 19.52 8.85
N ASN A 362 -4.22 18.71 7.79
CA ASN A 362 -4.41 17.27 7.93
C ASN A 362 -3.08 16.60 8.22
N ILE A 363 -3.00 15.89 9.34
CA ILE A 363 -1.82 15.13 9.75
C ILE A 363 -1.79 13.84 8.94
N ILE A 364 -0.70 13.60 8.19
CA ILE A 364 -0.48 12.40 7.36
C ILE A 364 0.67 11.52 7.87
N SER A 365 1.48 12.05 8.79
CA SER A 365 2.53 11.32 9.48
C SER A 365 2.73 11.90 10.89
N VAL A 366 3.19 11.06 11.81
CA VAL A 366 3.50 11.45 13.20
C VAL A 366 4.79 10.76 13.64
N TYR A 367 5.47 11.31 14.62
CA TYR A 367 6.57 10.66 15.31
C TYR A 367 6.02 9.52 16.19
N ARG A 368 6.59 8.34 16.04
CA ARG A 368 6.00 7.11 16.59
C ARG A 368 5.98 7.03 18.11
N ALA A 369 6.96 7.67 18.79
CA ALA A 369 7.03 7.71 20.24
C ALA A 369 5.94 8.59 20.87
N THR A 370 5.71 9.76 20.28
CA THR A 370 4.78 10.76 20.83
C THR A 370 3.38 10.70 20.21
N GLY A 371 3.27 10.22 18.98
CA GLY A 371 2.05 10.36 18.18
C GLY A 371 1.78 11.81 17.73
N ASN A 372 2.76 12.71 17.85
CA ASN A 372 2.68 14.12 17.51
C ASN A 372 3.41 14.39 16.18
N PRO A 373 2.88 15.21 15.26
CA PRO A 373 3.57 15.58 14.04
C PRO A 373 4.70 16.60 14.23
N GLU A 374 4.77 17.29 15.38
CA GLU A 374 5.68 18.43 15.66
C GLU A 374 6.66 18.14 16.83
N ASP A 375 6.63 16.95 17.43
CA ASP A 375 7.47 16.58 18.56
C ASP A 375 7.76 15.07 18.56
N ASP A 376 9.03 14.70 18.43
CA ASP A 376 9.49 13.31 18.55
C ASP A 376 9.82 12.91 20.00
N GLY A 377 9.75 13.86 20.96
CA GLY A 377 10.08 13.66 22.37
C GLY A 377 11.57 13.67 22.68
N TYR A 378 12.45 13.71 21.67
CA TYR A 378 13.89 13.54 21.87
C TYR A 378 14.49 14.64 22.73
N LEU A 379 14.24 15.94 22.43
CA LEU A 379 14.85 17.07 23.15
C LEU A 379 14.54 17.08 24.67
N THR A 380 13.46 16.44 25.09
CA THR A 380 13.04 16.35 26.51
C THR A 380 13.48 15.05 27.18
N SER A 381 14.05 14.12 26.41
CA SER A 381 14.47 12.80 26.93
C SER A 381 15.80 12.89 27.70
N ALA A 382 15.99 12.01 28.67
CA ALA A 382 17.23 11.90 29.42
C ALA A 382 18.43 11.57 28.50
N ALA A 383 18.21 10.74 27.47
CA ALA A 383 19.23 10.40 26.49
C ALA A 383 19.73 11.62 25.69
N ALA A 384 18.82 12.54 25.38
CA ALA A 384 19.18 13.75 24.64
C ALA A 384 20.00 14.74 25.50
N GLN A 385 19.77 14.81 26.81
CA GLN A 385 20.49 15.77 27.66
C GLN A 385 21.99 15.53 27.57
N ASN A 386 22.47 14.31 27.69
CA ASN A 386 23.88 13.98 27.54
C ASN A 386 24.46 14.39 26.17
N ALA A 387 23.67 14.16 25.11
CA ALA A 387 24.09 14.51 23.75
C ALA A 387 24.11 16.03 23.53
N ILE A 388 23.15 16.75 24.15
CA ILE A 388 23.05 18.22 24.08
C ILE A 388 24.20 18.85 24.85
N ASP A 389 24.49 18.38 26.07
CA ASP A 389 25.54 18.92 26.93
C ASP A 389 26.95 18.67 26.35
N ALA A 390 27.10 17.63 25.52
CA ALA A 390 28.33 17.35 24.79
C ALA A 390 28.56 18.25 23.56
N GLN A 391 27.58 19.06 23.16
CA GLN A 391 27.72 19.99 22.03
C GLN A 391 28.54 21.22 22.39
N ASN A 392 29.32 21.72 21.43
CA ASN A 392 30.01 23.00 21.59
C ASN A 392 29.05 24.18 21.76
N ASN A 393 27.86 24.09 21.22
CA ASN A 393 26.79 25.08 21.35
C ASN A 393 25.44 24.37 21.53
N PRO A 394 25.04 24.06 22.77
CA PRO A 394 23.80 23.36 23.06
C PRO A 394 22.52 24.07 22.55
N ASP A 395 22.50 25.41 22.61
CA ASP A 395 21.33 26.18 22.20
C ASP A 395 21.14 26.13 20.68
N SER A 396 22.23 26.22 19.93
CA SER A 396 22.21 26.05 18.47
C SER A 396 21.72 24.65 18.07
N PHE A 397 22.18 23.63 18.77
CA PHE A 397 21.71 22.26 18.55
C PHE A 397 20.21 22.14 18.79
N ARG A 398 19.70 22.62 19.93
CA ARG A 398 18.26 22.61 20.26
C ARG A 398 17.43 23.33 19.19
N TYR A 399 17.90 24.49 18.75
CA TYR A 399 17.21 25.27 17.72
C TYR A 399 17.16 24.53 16.37
N LEU A 400 18.29 24.03 15.89
CA LEU A 400 18.37 23.29 14.63
C LEU A 400 17.57 21.99 14.68
N TYR A 401 17.61 21.28 15.80
CA TYR A 401 16.81 20.09 15.99
C TYR A 401 15.31 20.40 15.95
N SER A 402 14.87 21.46 16.63
CA SER A 402 13.46 21.90 16.60
C SER A 402 12.99 22.26 15.19
N LEU A 403 13.87 22.83 14.35
CA LEU A 403 13.54 23.08 12.94
C LEU A 403 13.37 21.77 12.15
N ALA A 404 14.19 20.75 12.42
CA ALA A 404 14.08 19.45 11.77
C ALA A 404 12.82 18.68 12.18
N VAL A 405 12.44 18.78 13.47
CA VAL A 405 11.22 18.16 14.02
C VAL A 405 9.97 18.79 13.39
N ASN A 406 9.94 20.09 13.15
CA ASN A 406 8.85 20.79 12.47
C ASN A 406 8.84 20.47 10.96
N ASN A 407 8.64 19.20 10.61
CA ASN A 407 8.66 18.72 9.24
C ASN A 407 7.33 18.99 8.52
N PRO A 408 7.29 19.86 7.49
CA PRO A 408 6.07 20.10 6.72
C PRO A 408 5.50 18.85 6.06
N SER A 409 6.31 17.82 5.81
CA SER A 409 5.89 16.53 5.22
C SER A 409 4.96 15.73 6.12
N ASN A 410 4.86 16.06 7.41
CA ASN A 410 3.90 15.46 8.33
C ASN A 410 2.46 15.94 8.10
N TYR A 411 2.28 16.93 7.22
CA TYR A 411 0.97 17.50 6.90
C TYR A 411 0.65 17.40 5.42
N SER A 412 -0.64 17.36 5.11
CA SER A 412 -1.11 17.46 3.73
C SER A 412 -0.85 18.86 3.16
N LEU A 413 -0.94 18.97 1.82
CA LEU A 413 -0.76 20.26 1.13
C LEU A 413 -1.70 21.35 1.68
N PRO A 414 -1.17 22.58 1.87
CA PRO A 414 -1.95 23.72 2.32
C PRO A 414 -2.95 24.17 1.24
N ARG A 415 -3.67 25.25 1.51
CA ARG A 415 -4.58 25.85 0.54
C ARG A 415 -3.79 26.33 -0.69
N MET A 416 -4.27 25.94 -1.86
CA MET A 416 -3.71 26.32 -3.14
C MET A 416 -4.77 26.92 -4.04
N PHE A 417 -4.40 28.00 -4.75
CA PHE A 417 -5.23 28.66 -5.74
C PHE A 417 -4.68 28.37 -7.14
N ARG A 418 -5.59 28.08 -8.07
CA ARG A 418 -5.27 27.94 -9.49
C ARG A 418 -6.32 28.63 -10.31
N ALA A 419 -5.91 29.49 -11.24
CA ALA A 419 -6.77 30.08 -12.25
C ALA A 419 -6.33 29.61 -13.62
N GLY A 420 -7.28 29.46 -14.54
CA GLY A 420 -7.00 29.01 -15.90
C GLY A 420 -8.09 29.36 -16.89
N ILE A 421 -7.72 29.29 -18.14
CA ILE A 421 -8.61 29.48 -19.29
C ILE A 421 -8.41 28.27 -20.21
N SER A 422 -9.52 27.66 -20.61
CA SER A 422 -9.51 26.60 -21.61
C SER A 422 -10.34 26.97 -22.81
N PHE A 423 -9.84 26.64 -24.01
CA PHE A 423 -10.49 26.86 -25.27
C PHE A 423 -10.90 25.52 -25.88
N GLN A 424 -12.13 25.48 -26.37
CA GLN A 424 -12.65 24.32 -27.11
C GLN A 424 -13.12 24.80 -28.48
N PHE A 425 -12.56 24.24 -29.54
CA PHE A 425 -12.84 24.60 -30.93
C PHE A 425 -13.83 23.65 -31.57
#